data_a736f202d84bf0704a105a65737dd2bc
#
_entry.id   a736f202d84bf0704a105a65737dd2bc
#
_cell.length_a   1.000
_cell.length_b   1.000
_cell.length_c   1.000
_cell.angle_alpha   90.00
_cell.angle_beta   90.00
_cell.angle_gamma   90.00
#
_symmetry.space_group_name_H-M   'P 1'
#
loop_
_entity.id
_entity.type
_entity.pdbx_description
1 polymer ?
#
loop_
_entity_poly.entity_id
_entity_poly.type
_entity_poly.pdbx_seq_one_letter_code
_entity_poly.pdbx_strand_id
1 'polypeptide(L)'
;MLDFCGFFFIFMLIYYIHFTNTFRRRVYMACKKETVPFSGTPEQEAALKKVIAELKDTQGALMPIMQQAQDIYGYLPIEVQTMISDETGIPLEKIYGVSTFYSQFALQPKGKYQISVCLGTACYVKGSGAIFSKLEELLGITNGECTPDGRFSLDSCRCVGACGLAPVMMINDEVYGRLTPDDIPGILAKYQ
;
A
#
# COMPACT_ATOMS: atom_id res chain seq x y z
N MET A 1 22.49 -0.67 52.67
CA MET A 1 21.70 0.33 51.92
C MET A 1 21.83 -0.07 50.48
N LEU A 2 20.96 -0.96 50.02
CA LEU A 2 20.98 -1.50 48.66
C LEU A 2 20.18 -0.57 47.74
N ASP A 3 20.76 -0.30 46.61
CA ASP A 3 20.39 0.66 45.60
C ASP A 3 18.92 0.52 45.11
N PHE A 4 18.04 1.30 45.70
CA PHE A 4 16.67 1.48 45.24
C PHE A 4 16.57 2.23 43.89
N CYS A 5 17.67 2.84 43.44
CA CYS A 5 17.75 3.63 42.21
C CYS A 5 17.90 2.75 40.96
N GLY A 6 18.61 1.61 41.06
CA GLY A 6 18.81 0.69 39.94
C GLY A 6 17.57 -0.09 39.55
N PHE A 7 16.73 -0.43 40.54
CA PHE A 7 15.50 -1.17 40.27
C PHE A 7 14.40 -0.33 39.58
N PHE A 8 14.37 0.95 39.89
CA PHE A 8 13.43 1.90 39.26
C PHE A 8 13.80 2.17 37.80
N PHE A 9 15.10 2.23 37.49
CA PHE A 9 15.57 2.44 36.11
C PHE A 9 15.31 1.23 35.21
N ILE A 10 15.51 0.03 35.71
CA ILE A 10 15.21 -1.22 34.99
C ILE A 10 13.72 -1.38 34.77
N PHE A 11 12.87 -1.02 35.76
CA PHE A 11 11.42 -1.08 35.63
C PHE A 11 10.89 -0.04 34.61
N MET A 12 11.46 1.16 34.60
CA MET A 12 11.16 2.21 33.61
C MET A 12 11.58 1.76 32.21
N LEU A 13 12.75 1.12 32.06
CA LEU A 13 13.24 0.63 30.77
C LEU A 13 12.36 -0.53 30.23
N ILE A 14 11.96 -1.46 31.09
CA ILE A 14 11.05 -2.56 30.73
C ILE A 14 9.67 -2.02 30.37
N TYR A 15 9.18 -1.00 31.10
CA TYR A 15 7.89 -0.35 30.80
C TYR A 15 7.94 0.41 29.48
N TYR A 16 9.06 1.08 29.19
CA TYR A 16 9.30 1.79 27.93
C TYR A 16 9.38 0.80 26.74
N ILE A 17 10.09 -0.31 26.89
CA ILE A 17 10.19 -1.35 25.86
C ILE A 17 8.83 -2.05 25.66
N HIS A 18 8.07 -2.28 26.73
CA HIS A 18 6.74 -2.89 26.64
C HIS A 18 5.71 -1.94 26.04
N PHE A 19 5.79 -0.65 26.36
CA PHE A 19 4.94 0.41 25.82
C PHE A 19 5.21 0.62 24.33
N THR A 20 6.46 0.67 23.89
CA THR A 20 6.85 0.79 22.48
C THR A 20 6.43 -0.45 21.67
N ASN A 21 6.58 -1.67 22.23
CA ASN A 21 6.12 -2.89 21.57
C ASN A 21 4.58 -3.00 21.50
N THR A 22 3.86 -2.52 22.51
CA THR A 22 2.39 -2.52 22.50
C THR A 22 1.84 -1.46 21.56
N PHE A 23 2.53 -0.31 21.47
CA PHE A 23 2.20 0.76 20.52
C PHE A 23 2.52 0.33 19.07
N ARG A 24 3.67 -0.30 18.85
CA ARG A 24 4.03 -0.95 17.57
C ARG A 24 2.94 -1.95 17.12
N ARG A 25 2.44 -2.80 18.03
CA ARG A 25 1.35 -3.75 17.72
C ARG A 25 0.01 -3.06 17.45
N ARG A 26 -0.31 -1.94 18.10
CA ARG A 26 -1.57 -1.20 17.84
C ARG A 26 -1.55 -0.46 16.51
N VAL A 27 -0.43 0.11 16.10
CA VAL A 27 -0.27 0.70 14.75
C VAL A 27 -0.36 -0.41 13.70
N TYR A 28 0.19 -1.59 13.97
CA TYR A 28 0.09 -2.76 13.10
C TYR A 28 -1.36 -3.25 12.88
N MET A 29 -2.21 -3.15 13.92
CA MET A 29 -3.63 -3.56 13.80
C MET A 29 -4.53 -2.53 13.09
N ALA A 30 -4.07 -1.29 12.93
CA ALA A 30 -4.79 -0.25 12.19
C ALA A 30 -4.49 -0.28 10.69
N CYS A 31 -3.45 -1.01 10.25
CA CYS A 31 -3.24 -1.29 8.83
C CYS A 31 -4.33 -2.22 8.31
N LYS A 32 -4.92 -1.88 7.17
CA LYS A 32 -5.81 -2.78 6.41
C LYS A 32 -5.16 -4.16 6.33
N LYS A 33 -5.98 -5.19 6.56
CA LYS A 33 -5.56 -6.59 6.48
C LYS A 33 -4.88 -6.84 5.14
N GLU A 34 -3.60 -7.23 5.18
CA GLU A 34 -2.88 -7.59 3.97
C GLU A 34 -3.54 -8.81 3.34
N THR A 35 -3.93 -8.69 2.09
CA THR A 35 -4.58 -9.77 1.32
C THR A 35 -3.56 -10.80 0.84
N VAL A 36 -2.31 -10.39 0.70
CA VAL A 36 -1.19 -11.25 0.27
C VAL A 36 -0.08 -11.19 1.31
N PRO A 37 0.42 -12.32 1.85
CA PRO A 37 1.51 -12.32 2.81
C PRO A 37 2.81 -11.80 2.18
N PHE A 38 3.58 -11.03 2.95
CA PHE A 38 4.88 -10.53 2.51
C PHE A 38 5.86 -11.68 2.23
N SER A 39 6.44 -11.70 1.05
CA SER A 39 7.43 -12.70 0.63
C SER A 39 8.71 -12.02 0.14
N GLY A 40 9.43 -11.35 1.05
CA GLY A 40 10.73 -10.75 0.73
C GLY A 40 11.83 -11.81 0.55
N THR A 41 12.68 -11.64 -0.47
CA THR A 41 13.88 -12.48 -0.64
C THR A 41 15.08 -11.86 0.05
N PRO A 42 16.06 -12.65 0.53
CA PRO A 42 17.28 -12.10 1.14
C PRO A 42 18.09 -11.21 0.17
N GLU A 43 17.95 -11.43 -1.14
CA GLU A 43 18.58 -10.58 -2.16
C GLU A 43 17.95 -9.18 -2.20
N GLN A 44 16.64 -9.09 -2.09
CA GLN A 44 15.91 -7.81 -2.02
C GLN A 44 16.28 -7.04 -0.74
N GLU A 45 16.42 -7.73 0.39
CA GLU A 45 16.86 -7.12 1.64
C GLU A 45 18.29 -6.56 1.53
N ALA A 46 19.21 -7.32 0.94
CA ALA A 46 20.58 -6.86 0.70
C ALA A 46 20.63 -5.65 -0.25
N ALA A 47 19.79 -5.65 -1.31
CA ALA A 47 19.67 -4.52 -2.22
C ALA A 47 19.14 -3.27 -1.51
N LEU A 48 18.11 -3.41 -0.66
CA LEU A 48 17.57 -2.30 0.11
C LEU A 48 18.61 -1.72 1.09
N LYS A 49 19.34 -2.56 1.81
CA LYS A 49 20.41 -2.11 2.72
C LYS A 49 21.50 -1.34 2.00
N LYS A 50 21.88 -1.75 0.79
CA LYS A 50 22.83 -1.03 -0.05
C LYS A 50 22.29 0.36 -0.43
N VAL A 51 21.07 0.45 -0.88
CA VAL A 51 20.40 1.73 -1.20
C VAL A 51 20.38 2.66 0.01
N ILE A 52 20.02 2.15 1.18
CA ILE A 52 19.99 2.93 2.41
C ILE A 52 21.40 3.43 2.76
N ALA A 53 22.43 2.57 2.68
CA ALA A 53 23.81 2.94 2.97
C ALA A 53 24.33 4.06 2.04
N GLU A 54 23.91 4.07 0.78
CA GLU A 54 24.30 5.10 -0.19
C GLU A 54 23.58 6.44 0.03
N LEU A 55 22.34 6.43 0.50
CA LEU A 55 21.47 7.61 0.53
C LEU A 55 21.25 8.21 1.93
N LYS A 56 21.46 7.46 3.02
CA LYS A 56 21.09 7.87 4.38
C LYS A 56 21.63 9.21 4.84
N ASP A 57 22.83 9.58 4.37
CA ASP A 57 23.50 10.83 4.76
C ASP A 57 23.11 12.02 3.89
N THR A 58 22.21 11.79 2.90
CA THR A 58 21.74 12.85 1.99
C THR A 58 20.56 13.60 2.59
N GLN A 59 20.50 14.91 2.43
CA GLN A 59 19.34 15.69 2.86
C GLN A 59 18.09 15.25 2.09
N GLY A 60 17.01 14.89 2.81
CA GLY A 60 15.78 14.43 2.18
C GLY A 60 15.81 12.97 1.72
N ALA A 61 16.76 12.15 2.20
CA ALA A 61 16.99 10.76 1.82
C ALA A 61 15.75 9.86 1.85
N LEU A 62 14.78 10.15 2.72
CA LEU A 62 13.60 9.29 2.92
C LEU A 62 12.84 9.02 1.61
N MET A 63 12.56 10.06 0.81
CA MET A 63 11.79 9.89 -0.43
C MET A 63 12.51 9.00 -1.46
N PRO A 64 13.79 9.26 -1.81
CA PRO A 64 14.54 8.38 -2.72
C PRO A 64 14.67 6.95 -2.20
N ILE A 65 14.89 6.75 -0.89
CA ILE A 65 14.95 5.42 -0.28
C ILE A 65 13.63 4.67 -0.46
N MET A 66 12.50 5.32 -0.17
CA MET A 66 11.17 4.72 -0.32
C MET A 66 10.84 4.41 -1.78
N GLN A 67 11.23 5.25 -2.73
CA GLN A 67 11.05 5.01 -4.16
C GLN A 67 11.82 3.77 -4.61
N GLN A 68 13.12 3.69 -4.30
CA GLN A 68 13.93 2.52 -4.65
C GLN A 68 13.48 1.26 -3.92
N ALA A 69 13.02 1.38 -2.66
CA ALA A 69 12.43 0.25 -1.95
C ALA A 69 11.18 -0.27 -2.67
N GLN A 70 10.31 0.63 -3.17
CA GLN A 70 9.15 0.23 -3.95
C GLN A 70 9.53 -0.40 -5.29
N ASP A 71 10.60 0.06 -5.95
CA ASP A 71 11.10 -0.54 -7.19
C ASP A 71 11.63 -1.97 -6.96
N ILE A 72 12.26 -2.23 -5.81
CA ILE A 72 12.79 -3.55 -5.43
C ILE A 72 11.68 -4.53 -5.07
N TYR A 73 10.68 -4.10 -4.28
CA TYR A 73 9.64 -4.96 -3.74
C TYR A 73 8.31 -4.91 -4.53
N GLY A 74 8.14 -3.90 -5.40
CA GLY A 74 6.90 -3.64 -6.13
C GLY A 74 5.86 -2.84 -5.33
N TYR A 75 5.96 -2.83 -3.98
CA TYR A 75 5.11 -2.09 -3.05
C TYR A 75 5.86 -1.86 -1.74
N LEU A 76 5.28 -1.07 -0.83
CA LEU A 76 5.89 -0.70 0.45
C LEU A 76 5.10 -1.29 1.64
N PRO A 77 5.22 -2.60 1.90
CA PRO A 77 4.60 -3.20 3.07
C PRO A 77 5.22 -2.69 4.37
N ILE A 78 4.55 -2.91 5.49
CA ILE A 78 5.00 -2.41 6.79
C ILE A 78 6.36 -3.00 7.21
N GLU A 79 6.67 -4.22 6.78
CA GLU A 79 7.96 -4.88 7.01
C GLU A 79 9.11 -4.10 6.37
N VAL A 80 8.95 -3.69 5.12
CA VAL A 80 9.95 -2.88 4.40
C VAL A 80 10.08 -1.49 5.04
N GLN A 81 8.97 -0.86 5.43
CA GLN A 81 9.00 0.41 6.15
C GLN A 81 9.70 0.28 7.51
N THR A 82 9.53 -0.84 8.20
CA THR A 82 10.22 -1.13 9.47
C THR A 82 11.73 -1.29 9.24
N MET A 83 12.14 -2.02 8.20
CA MET A 83 13.56 -2.13 7.84
C MET A 83 14.18 -0.76 7.54
N ILE A 84 13.47 0.11 6.80
CA ILE A 84 13.93 1.48 6.55
C ILE A 84 14.05 2.26 7.86
N SER A 85 13.09 2.13 8.77
CA SER A 85 13.12 2.79 10.08
C SER A 85 14.32 2.34 10.93
N ASP A 86 14.57 1.04 10.98
CA ASP A 86 15.65 0.46 11.79
C ASP A 86 17.03 0.85 11.26
N GLU A 87 17.23 0.92 9.95
CA GLU A 87 18.51 1.25 9.31
C GLU A 87 18.79 2.77 9.24
N THR A 88 17.74 3.60 9.13
CA THR A 88 17.89 5.06 9.02
C THR A 88 17.73 5.80 10.35
N GLY A 89 17.11 5.16 11.36
CA GLY A 89 16.71 5.80 12.60
C GLY A 89 15.51 6.76 12.48
N ILE A 90 14.88 6.84 11.30
CA ILE A 90 13.67 7.65 11.09
C ILE A 90 12.47 6.94 11.73
N PRO A 91 11.66 7.62 12.57
CA PRO A 91 10.49 7.00 13.17
C PRO A 91 9.53 6.40 12.14
N LEU A 92 9.03 5.19 12.40
CA LEU A 92 8.12 4.46 11.50
C LEU A 92 6.86 5.26 11.17
N GLU A 93 6.35 6.03 12.15
CA GLU A 93 5.17 6.90 11.99
C GLU A 93 5.39 7.96 10.90
N LYS A 94 6.61 8.49 10.79
CA LYS A 94 6.97 9.46 9.75
C LYS A 94 7.04 8.79 8.38
N ILE A 95 7.61 7.60 8.29
CA ILE A 95 7.70 6.81 7.05
C ILE A 95 6.29 6.45 6.58
N TYR A 96 5.45 5.94 7.48
CA TYR A 96 4.06 5.61 7.19
C TYR A 96 3.23 6.84 6.79
N GLY A 97 3.44 7.98 7.46
CA GLY A 97 2.80 9.24 7.09
C GLY A 97 3.15 9.69 5.67
N VAL A 98 4.41 9.52 5.26
CA VAL A 98 4.86 9.83 3.89
C VAL A 98 4.26 8.84 2.90
N SER A 99 4.27 7.53 3.19
CA SER A 99 3.75 6.49 2.29
C SER A 99 2.25 6.60 2.05
N THR A 100 1.48 7.10 3.02
CA THR A 100 0.03 7.31 2.89
C THR A 100 -0.32 8.66 2.26
N PHE A 101 0.53 9.66 2.42
CA PHE A 101 0.30 10.99 1.85
C PHE A 101 0.55 11.06 0.34
N TYR A 102 1.60 10.41 -0.13
CA TYR A 102 1.96 10.43 -1.54
C TYR A 102 1.34 9.24 -2.28
N SER A 103 0.44 9.50 -3.22
CA SER A 103 -0.30 8.50 -3.99
C SER A 103 0.56 7.59 -4.89
N GLN A 104 1.82 7.96 -5.11
CA GLN A 104 2.78 7.14 -5.85
C GLN A 104 3.18 5.86 -5.08
N PHE A 105 3.07 5.86 -3.74
CA PHE A 105 3.41 4.71 -2.94
C PHE A 105 2.25 3.74 -2.82
N ALA A 106 2.51 2.48 -3.19
CA ALA A 106 1.57 1.38 -3.04
C ALA A 106 1.85 0.64 -1.73
N LEU A 107 0.86 0.61 -0.82
CA LEU A 107 0.96 -0.11 0.46
C LEU A 107 0.53 -1.58 0.34
N GLN A 108 -0.17 -1.90 -0.72
CA GLN A 108 -0.63 -3.24 -1.05
C GLN A 108 0.02 -3.70 -2.36
N PRO A 109 0.25 -5.00 -2.55
CA PRO A 109 0.77 -5.51 -3.80
C PRO A 109 -0.20 -5.21 -4.93
N LYS A 110 0.34 -4.83 -6.09
CA LYS A 110 -0.45 -4.64 -7.30
C LYS A 110 -0.58 -5.95 -8.02
N GLY A 111 -1.81 -6.27 -8.45
CA GLY A 111 -2.08 -7.43 -9.27
C GLY A 111 -1.52 -7.28 -10.69
N LYS A 112 -1.41 -8.41 -11.41
CA LYS A 112 -1.02 -8.42 -12.81
C LYS A 112 -1.92 -7.53 -13.67
N TYR A 113 -3.21 -7.48 -13.36
CA TYR A 113 -4.21 -6.64 -14.00
C TYR A 113 -4.72 -5.59 -13.01
N GLN A 114 -4.37 -4.35 -13.25
CA GLN A 114 -4.75 -3.23 -12.40
C GLN A 114 -6.05 -2.62 -12.94
N ILE A 115 -7.15 -2.81 -12.21
CA ILE A 115 -8.45 -2.26 -12.57
C ILE A 115 -8.62 -0.92 -11.88
N SER A 116 -8.79 0.14 -12.65
CA SER A 116 -9.03 1.50 -12.15
C SER A 116 -10.38 2.03 -12.65
N VAL A 117 -11.31 2.28 -11.73
CA VAL A 117 -12.63 2.82 -12.08
C VAL A 117 -12.67 4.31 -11.83
N CYS A 118 -13.04 5.07 -12.85
CA CYS A 118 -13.19 6.51 -12.75
C CYS A 118 -14.43 6.89 -11.94
N LEU A 119 -14.25 7.52 -10.78
CA LEU A 119 -15.29 8.07 -9.93
C LEU A 119 -15.40 9.62 -10.06
N GLY A 120 -14.88 10.18 -11.15
CA GLY A 120 -15.08 11.59 -11.48
C GLY A 120 -16.57 11.91 -11.69
N THR A 121 -16.97 13.17 -11.52
CA THR A 121 -18.38 13.61 -11.49
C THR A 121 -19.21 13.07 -12.67
N ALA A 122 -18.70 13.17 -13.90
CA ALA A 122 -19.43 12.69 -15.09
C ALA A 122 -19.65 11.18 -15.10
N CYS A 123 -18.64 10.39 -14.66
CA CYS A 123 -18.74 8.95 -14.55
C CYS A 123 -19.65 8.55 -13.40
N TYR A 124 -19.55 9.23 -12.26
CA TYR A 124 -20.36 8.96 -11.08
C TYR A 124 -21.85 9.15 -11.34
N VAL A 125 -22.22 10.27 -11.98
CA VAL A 125 -23.63 10.56 -12.37
C VAL A 125 -24.15 9.51 -13.36
N LYS A 126 -23.29 8.94 -14.20
CA LYS A 126 -23.65 7.88 -15.15
C LYS A 126 -23.53 6.46 -14.59
N GLY A 127 -23.37 6.30 -13.27
CA GLY A 127 -23.46 5.01 -12.60
C GLY A 127 -22.13 4.27 -12.40
N SER A 128 -20.96 4.94 -12.44
CA SER A 128 -19.69 4.26 -12.17
C SER A 128 -19.59 3.67 -10.77
N GLY A 129 -20.34 4.20 -9.79
CA GLY A 129 -20.44 3.61 -8.46
C GLY A 129 -21.03 2.18 -8.48
N ALA A 130 -22.06 1.93 -9.29
CA ALA A 130 -22.64 0.60 -9.45
C ALA A 130 -21.65 -0.39 -10.12
N ILE A 131 -20.86 0.10 -11.08
CA ILE A 131 -19.79 -0.68 -11.73
C ILE A 131 -18.73 -1.07 -10.69
N PHE A 132 -18.32 -0.11 -9.84
CA PHE A 132 -17.33 -0.34 -8.81
C PHE A 132 -17.82 -1.38 -7.79
N SER A 133 -19.05 -1.24 -7.28
CA SER A 133 -19.63 -2.22 -6.36
C SER A 133 -19.78 -3.61 -6.99
N LYS A 134 -20.07 -3.69 -8.29
CA LYS A 134 -20.14 -4.97 -9.00
C LYS A 134 -18.77 -5.62 -9.11
N LEU A 135 -17.69 -4.85 -9.29
CA LEU A 135 -16.33 -5.35 -9.28
C LEU A 135 -15.93 -5.86 -7.89
N GLU A 136 -16.25 -5.12 -6.81
CA GLU A 136 -16.01 -5.58 -5.45
C GLU A 136 -16.71 -6.90 -5.15
N GLU A 137 -17.95 -7.07 -5.60
CA GLU A 137 -18.71 -8.31 -5.45
C GLU A 137 -18.07 -9.48 -6.20
N LEU A 138 -17.70 -9.27 -7.47
CA LEU A 138 -17.16 -10.34 -8.32
C LEU A 138 -15.74 -10.76 -7.93
N LEU A 139 -14.91 -9.83 -7.51
CA LEU A 139 -13.51 -10.08 -7.15
C LEU A 139 -13.32 -10.42 -5.65
N GLY A 140 -14.31 -10.11 -4.82
CA GLY A 140 -14.26 -10.33 -3.37
C GLY A 140 -13.22 -9.46 -2.65
N ILE A 141 -12.84 -8.33 -3.25
CA ILE A 141 -11.85 -7.37 -2.73
C ILE A 141 -12.46 -5.97 -2.65
N THR A 142 -11.89 -5.11 -1.80
CA THR A 142 -12.29 -3.72 -1.66
C THR A 142 -11.29 -2.78 -2.35
N ASN A 143 -11.66 -1.49 -2.40
CA ASN A 143 -10.80 -0.45 -2.98
C ASN A 143 -9.37 -0.45 -2.42
N GLY A 144 -8.38 -0.51 -3.28
CA GLY A 144 -6.95 -0.52 -2.94
C GLY A 144 -6.44 -1.90 -2.51
N GLU A 145 -7.18 -2.98 -2.76
CA GLU A 145 -6.78 -4.35 -2.46
C GLU A 145 -6.46 -5.14 -3.73
N CYS A 146 -5.72 -6.23 -3.53
CA CYS A 146 -5.38 -7.20 -4.56
C CYS A 146 -6.06 -8.54 -4.25
N THR A 147 -6.47 -9.28 -5.28
CA THR A 147 -6.98 -10.64 -5.10
C THR A 147 -5.89 -11.55 -4.52
N PRO A 148 -6.26 -12.58 -3.70
CA PRO A 148 -5.28 -13.46 -3.06
C PRO A 148 -4.39 -14.23 -4.06
N ASP A 149 -4.85 -14.38 -5.29
CA ASP A 149 -4.12 -15.01 -6.39
C ASP A 149 -3.13 -14.06 -7.09
N GLY A 150 -3.07 -12.78 -6.69
CA GLY A 150 -2.19 -11.77 -7.28
C GLY A 150 -2.58 -11.33 -8.69
N ARG A 151 -3.77 -11.69 -9.18
CA ARG A 151 -4.17 -11.42 -10.57
C ARG A 151 -4.76 -10.04 -10.75
N PHE A 152 -5.70 -9.65 -9.93
CA PHE A 152 -6.41 -8.38 -10.05
C PHE A 152 -6.17 -7.50 -8.85
N SER A 153 -5.96 -6.22 -9.08
CA SER A 153 -6.05 -5.17 -8.07
C SER A 153 -7.14 -4.19 -8.47
N LEU A 154 -7.91 -3.69 -7.50
CA LEU A 154 -9.04 -2.79 -7.71
C LEU A 154 -8.76 -1.44 -7.06
N ASP A 155 -8.71 -0.40 -7.89
CA ASP A 155 -8.51 0.97 -7.44
C ASP A 155 -9.61 1.89 -7.96
N SER A 156 -10.00 2.87 -7.15
CA SER A 156 -10.82 3.99 -7.60
C SER A 156 -9.92 5.14 -8.02
N CYS A 157 -10.10 5.67 -9.20
CA CYS A 157 -9.36 6.83 -9.66
C CYS A 157 -10.24 8.07 -9.79
N ARG A 158 -9.59 9.24 -9.75
CA ARG A 158 -10.23 10.51 -10.09
C ARG A 158 -10.44 10.59 -11.60
N CYS A 159 -10.87 11.75 -12.11
CA CYS A 159 -11.18 11.91 -13.53
C CYS A 159 -9.95 11.61 -14.42
N VAL A 160 -10.10 10.64 -15.33
CA VAL A 160 -9.08 10.26 -16.33
C VAL A 160 -9.14 11.08 -17.62
N GLY A 161 -10.05 12.08 -17.69
CA GLY A 161 -10.20 12.96 -18.87
C GLY A 161 -11.10 12.43 -19.99
N ALA A 162 -11.51 11.17 -19.95
CA ALA A 162 -12.33 10.51 -21.01
C ALA A 162 -13.85 10.66 -20.78
N CYS A 163 -14.34 11.84 -20.37
CA CYS A 163 -15.74 12.06 -19.97
C CYS A 163 -16.78 11.78 -21.06
N GLY A 164 -16.40 11.87 -22.35
CA GLY A 164 -17.27 11.50 -23.47
C GLY A 164 -17.61 10.00 -23.54
N LEU A 165 -16.77 9.16 -22.92
CA LEU A 165 -16.94 7.72 -22.83
C LEU A 165 -17.51 7.27 -21.47
N ALA A 166 -17.91 8.20 -20.61
CA ALA A 166 -18.40 7.88 -19.27
C ALA A 166 -19.63 6.95 -19.27
N PRO A 167 -19.71 5.95 -18.36
CA PRO A 167 -18.73 5.58 -17.31
C PRO A 167 -17.50 4.88 -17.87
N VAL A 168 -16.31 5.11 -17.24
CA VAL A 168 -15.02 4.62 -17.74
C VAL A 168 -14.33 3.77 -16.66
N MET A 169 -13.80 2.64 -17.09
CA MET A 169 -12.88 1.79 -16.35
C MET A 169 -11.62 1.57 -17.20
N MET A 170 -10.50 1.41 -16.55
CA MET A 170 -9.22 1.04 -17.18
C MET A 170 -8.74 -0.29 -16.60
N ILE A 171 -8.18 -1.14 -17.46
CA ILE A 171 -7.46 -2.35 -17.03
C ILE A 171 -6.06 -2.23 -17.63
N ASN A 172 -5.06 -1.98 -16.78
CA ASN A 172 -3.73 -1.54 -17.19
C ASN A 172 -3.83 -0.31 -18.12
N ASP A 173 -3.44 -0.44 -19.38
CA ASP A 173 -3.48 0.64 -20.38
C ASP A 173 -4.74 0.61 -21.26
N GLU A 174 -5.58 -0.42 -21.12
CA GLU A 174 -6.81 -0.52 -21.91
C GLU A 174 -7.97 0.26 -21.26
N VAL A 175 -8.66 1.07 -22.08
CA VAL A 175 -9.77 1.91 -21.64
C VAL A 175 -11.10 1.31 -22.09
N TYR A 176 -11.99 1.06 -21.15
CA TYR A 176 -13.36 0.59 -21.36
C TYR A 176 -14.34 1.72 -21.04
N GLY A 177 -15.14 2.11 -22.01
CA GLY A 177 -16.11 3.21 -21.85
C GLY A 177 -17.53 2.78 -22.11
N ARG A 178 -18.50 3.62 -21.66
CA ARG A 178 -19.96 3.41 -21.78
C ARG A 178 -20.40 2.10 -21.13
N LEU A 179 -19.76 1.77 -20.02
CA LEU A 179 -19.94 0.50 -19.32
C LEU A 179 -21.28 0.44 -18.61
N THR A 180 -21.83 -0.77 -18.58
CA THR A 180 -22.91 -1.17 -17.69
C THR A 180 -22.41 -2.23 -16.70
N PRO A 181 -23.06 -2.43 -15.54
CA PRO A 181 -22.68 -3.49 -14.61
C PRO A 181 -22.71 -4.89 -15.23
N ASP A 182 -23.54 -5.11 -16.25
CA ASP A 182 -23.70 -6.40 -16.94
C ASP A 182 -22.52 -6.73 -17.87
N ASP A 183 -21.75 -5.72 -18.31
CA ASP A 183 -20.59 -5.92 -19.18
C ASP A 183 -19.37 -6.42 -18.39
N ILE A 184 -19.33 -6.21 -17.09
CA ILE A 184 -18.17 -6.47 -16.25
C ILE A 184 -17.72 -7.96 -16.28
N PRO A 185 -18.61 -8.96 -16.11
CA PRO A 185 -18.19 -10.35 -16.16
C PRO A 185 -17.56 -10.73 -17.50
N GLY A 186 -18.13 -10.21 -18.62
CA GLY A 186 -17.60 -10.46 -19.96
C GLY A 186 -16.23 -9.85 -20.21
N ILE A 187 -15.95 -8.69 -19.59
CA ILE A 187 -14.63 -8.03 -19.67
C ILE A 187 -13.62 -8.82 -18.84
N LEU A 188 -13.94 -9.16 -17.59
CA LEU A 188 -13.05 -9.90 -16.71
C LEU A 188 -12.67 -11.25 -17.27
N ALA A 189 -13.57 -11.92 -17.99
CA ALA A 189 -13.31 -13.21 -18.63
C ALA A 189 -12.18 -13.17 -19.68
N LYS A 190 -11.88 -11.99 -20.26
CA LYS A 190 -10.78 -11.83 -21.22
C LYS A 190 -9.39 -11.89 -20.56
N TYR A 191 -9.33 -11.71 -19.24
CA TYR A 191 -8.11 -11.63 -18.45
C TYR A 191 -7.91 -12.86 -17.53
N GLN A 192 -8.67 -13.91 -17.77
CA GLN A 192 -8.55 -15.18 -17.06
C GLN A 192 -7.41 -16.06 -17.58
#